data_8db75d5bee94677125d835e2fba646a0
#
_entry.id   8db75d5bee94677125d835e2fba646a0
#
_cell.length_a   1.000
_cell.length_b   1.000
_cell.length_c   1.000
_cell.angle_alpha   90.00
_cell.angle_beta   90.00
_cell.angle_gamma   90.00
#
_symmetry.space_group_name_H-M   'P 1'
#
loop_
_entity.id
_entity.type
_entity.pdbx_description
1 polymer ?
#
loop_
_entity_poly.entity_id
_entity_poly.type
_entity_poly.pdbx_seq_one_letter_code
_entity_poly.pdbx_strand_id
1 'polypeptide(L)'
;MITKAKKRLLTFTMVLMVYVVAVLSPVSVSQTRVMAAECEGDYEYIYLPDNSVEITSYNGTDAQVVLPDNISGRTISVIGENVFCENKTLETVVIPESVTTIQKQAFASCENLQNVYIYSESKLKTIGEACFWMDKKLEKITFPKSLRNIEKNAFGFCASLTDVKFNDGFQSIGEYAFCSSGIKSVDIKDSITNVGTGAFCDCEELLNVSIGKGISSIYDYTFTYCDKLDKVVIPDNVKSIGKNAFDKNTQKIVLKDCNVIGYSVSLSDKIDLKMYTYVSNNIRKDAGAKVNLTLPDGTGKDILLSKCKTVTYNGVNTFLISADLVPAYITGTVTMKITGSDGKVKGSFTTSVYDYAKDYIKRSNYDDTYKSGLNLVKAMLDYGAAAQTYFGINTDKPANKDQSTGKLLTDNKAQITDSRGLSEKIQDKTSGRLQNTDLAYEYMSLLCKSRTGMKLYFENKNSLTLDQIKAKYSINIYDGNGKKLAATQYELKADGKEFTIKINNILPVQLGTYYTVELVGGGSTAKGTVSPSVYMKKAMGVGGENLKKLCNAMYFYNNEAVIYSKSK
;
A
#
# COMPACT_ATOMS: atom_id res chain seq x y z
N MET A 1 -26.67 -22.59 0.69
CA MET A 1 -25.71 -21.62 1.28
C MET A 1 -25.52 -21.97 2.75
N ILE A 2 -24.34 -22.43 3.14
CA ILE A 2 -24.00 -22.63 4.56
C ILE A 2 -23.77 -21.24 5.14
N THR A 3 -24.53 -20.87 6.20
CA THR A 3 -24.39 -19.56 6.84
C THR A 3 -22.98 -19.40 7.44
N LYS A 4 -22.50 -18.15 7.57
CA LYS A 4 -21.16 -17.81 8.15
C LYS A 4 -20.95 -18.50 9.52
N ALA A 5 -22.02 -18.61 10.33
CA ALA A 5 -22.01 -19.31 11.61
C ALA A 5 -21.77 -20.84 11.47
N LYS A 6 -22.36 -21.50 10.45
CA LYS A 6 -22.10 -22.93 10.20
C LYS A 6 -20.68 -23.19 9.67
N LYS A 7 -20.12 -22.25 8.89
CA LYS A 7 -18.73 -22.33 8.44
C LYS A 7 -17.76 -22.24 9.63
N ARG A 8 -17.97 -21.26 10.54
CA ARG A 8 -17.18 -21.11 11.77
C ARG A 8 -17.28 -22.32 12.69
N LEU A 9 -18.47 -22.89 12.81
CA LEU A 9 -18.66 -24.10 13.60
C LEU A 9 -17.89 -25.29 13.02
N LEU A 10 -17.77 -25.39 11.67
CA LEU A 10 -17.02 -26.45 11.02
C LEU A 10 -15.50 -26.30 11.25
N THR A 11 -14.97 -25.08 11.17
CA THR A 11 -13.54 -24.80 11.44
C THR A 11 -13.22 -25.04 12.91
N PHE A 12 -14.09 -24.57 13.81
CA PHE A 12 -13.95 -24.79 15.25
C PHE A 12 -13.99 -26.30 15.60
N THR A 13 -14.91 -27.05 15.02
CA THR A 13 -14.99 -28.51 15.25
C THR A 13 -13.80 -29.26 14.62
N MET A 14 -13.28 -28.85 13.44
CA MET A 14 -12.09 -29.48 12.87
C MET A 14 -10.84 -29.24 13.73
N VAL A 15 -10.60 -28.01 14.19
CA VAL A 15 -9.46 -27.70 15.07
C VAL A 15 -9.63 -28.32 16.44
N LEU A 16 -10.85 -28.30 17.00
CA LEU A 16 -11.13 -28.94 18.29
C LEU A 16 -11.02 -30.47 18.21
N MET A 17 -11.47 -31.13 17.11
CA MET A 17 -11.26 -32.57 16.91
C MET A 17 -9.78 -32.94 16.82
N VAL A 18 -8.97 -32.13 16.15
CA VAL A 18 -7.51 -32.35 16.09
C VAL A 18 -6.88 -32.21 17.48
N TYR A 19 -7.36 -31.26 18.30
CA TYR A 19 -6.93 -31.09 19.68
C TYR A 19 -7.34 -32.26 20.58
N VAL A 20 -8.62 -32.67 20.54
CA VAL A 20 -9.12 -33.81 21.34
C VAL A 20 -8.43 -35.12 20.97
N VAL A 21 -8.12 -35.33 19.69
CA VAL A 21 -7.35 -36.53 19.25
C VAL A 21 -5.89 -36.43 19.71
N ALA A 22 -5.29 -35.25 19.72
CA ALA A 22 -3.92 -35.05 20.21
C ALA A 22 -3.77 -35.29 21.73
N VAL A 23 -4.82 -34.90 22.50
CA VAL A 23 -4.86 -35.09 23.96
C VAL A 23 -5.17 -36.56 24.35
N LEU A 24 -5.90 -37.31 23.49
CA LEU A 24 -6.31 -38.69 23.74
C LEU A 24 -5.41 -39.74 23.09
N SER A 25 -4.37 -39.37 22.34
CA SER A 25 -3.41 -40.34 21.82
C SER A 25 -2.57 -40.93 22.96
N PRO A 26 -2.47 -42.25 23.10
CA PRO A 26 -1.65 -42.84 24.13
C PRO A 26 -0.19 -42.42 23.93
N VAL A 27 0.38 -41.77 24.92
CA VAL A 27 1.81 -41.49 25.00
C VAL A 27 2.56 -42.81 24.90
N SER A 28 3.34 -42.97 23.83
CA SER A 28 4.35 -44.03 23.80
C SER A 28 5.39 -43.68 24.88
N VAL A 29 5.28 -44.35 26.01
CA VAL A 29 6.27 -44.26 27.09
C VAL A 29 7.57 -44.82 26.57
N SER A 30 8.43 -44.01 25.98
CA SER A 30 9.85 -44.28 25.96
C SER A 30 10.33 -44.25 27.41
N GLN A 31 10.98 -45.31 27.89
CA GLN A 31 11.57 -45.32 29.24
C GLN A 31 12.70 -44.29 29.33
N THR A 32 12.32 -43.04 29.46
CA THR A 32 13.21 -41.97 29.95
C THR A 32 13.21 -42.07 31.48
N ARG A 33 14.40 -42.21 32.07
CA ARG A 33 14.64 -42.10 33.49
C ARG A 33 13.88 -40.87 34.00
N VAL A 34 12.84 -41.07 34.79
CA VAL A 34 12.16 -39.99 35.48
C VAL A 34 13.17 -39.37 36.43
N MET A 35 13.77 -38.27 36.03
CA MET A 35 14.54 -37.42 36.97
C MET A 35 13.54 -36.83 37.95
N ALA A 36 13.82 -36.92 39.26
CA ALA A 36 12.97 -36.28 40.28
C ALA A 36 12.92 -34.77 40.01
N ALA A 37 11.74 -34.18 40.00
CA ALA A 37 11.60 -32.74 39.91
C ALA A 37 12.14 -32.10 41.19
N GLU A 38 12.92 -31.03 41.03
CA GLU A 38 13.40 -30.19 42.12
C GLU A 38 12.62 -28.87 42.13
N CYS A 39 12.60 -28.16 43.27
CA CYS A 39 11.88 -26.90 43.43
C CYS A 39 12.82 -25.77 43.87
N GLU A 40 12.68 -24.59 43.25
CA GLU A 40 13.29 -23.35 43.69
C GLU A 40 12.32 -22.19 43.48
N GLY A 41 11.89 -21.56 44.60
CA GLY A 41 10.81 -20.56 44.54
C GLY A 41 9.52 -21.16 44.02
N ASP A 42 8.92 -20.52 43.02
CA ASP A 42 7.68 -20.95 42.38
C ASP A 42 7.89 -21.95 41.24
N TYR A 43 9.13 -22.37 40.97
CA TYR A 43 9.47 -23.24 39.84
C TYR A 43 9.77 -24.67 40.27
N GLU A 44 9.18 -25.63 39.53
CA GLU A 44 9.66 -26.99 39.51
C GLU A 44 10.50 -27.20 38.25
N TYR A 45 11.56 -27.98 38.34
CA TYR A 45 12.50 -28.17 37.24
C TYR A 45 13.18 -29.54 37.30
N ILE A 46 13.75 -29.94 36.19
CA ILE A 46 14.61 -31.12 36.04
C ILE A 46 15.95 -30.73 35.40
N TYR A 47 16.99 -31.51 35.70
CA TYR A 47 18.28 -31.36 35.04
C TYR A 47 18.30 -32.12 33.71
N LEU A 48 18.81 -31.44 32.69
CA LEU A 48 19.02 -32.05 31.37
C LEU A 48 20.42 -32.65 31.23
N PRO A 49 20.63 -33.57 30.27
CA PRO A 49 21.93 -34.25 30.08
C PRO A 49 23.10 -33.31 29.79
N ASP A 50 22.84 -32.13 29.22
CA ASP A 50 23.81 -31.07 28.91
C ASP A 50 24.12 -30.16 30.10
N ASN A 51 23.63 -30.52 31.28
CA ASN A 51 23.78 -29.77 32.50
C ASN A 51 22.99 -28.45 32.59
N SER A 52 22.04 -28.23 31.66
CA SER A 52 21.05 -27.16 31.74
C SER A 52 19.78 -27.62 32.45
N VAL A 53 18.78 -26.74 32.54
CA VAL A 53 17.53 -26.95 33.28
C VAL A 53 16.33 -26.84 32.32
N GLU A 54 15.37 -27.74 32.49
CA GLU A 54 14.01 -27.59 32.00
C GLU A 54 13.08 -27.21 33.16
N ILE A 55 12.36 -26.09 33.05
CA ILE A 55 11.26 -25.76 33.95
C ILE A 55 10.10 -26.68 33.62
N THR A 56 9.55 -27.38 34.61
CA THR A 56 8.44 -28.33 34.44
C THR A 56 7.12 -27.85 35.01
N SER A 57 7.13 -26.87 35.96
CA SER A 57 5.93 -26.25 36.51
C SER A 57 6.20 -24.85 37.02
N TYR A 58 5.18 -24.02 37.02
CA TYR A 58 5.16 -22.71 37.67
C TYR A 58 3.94 -22.62 38.61
N ASN A 59 4.21 -22.47 39.92
CA ASN A 59 3.19 -22.46 40.97
C ASN A 59 2.86 -21.06 41.49
N GLY A 60 3.48 -20.01 40.92
CA GLY A 60 3.25 -18.62 41.31
C GLY A 60 1.96 -18.05 40.71
N THR A 61 1.58 -16.88 41.25
CA THR A 61 0.34 -16.16 40.82
C THR A 61 0.62 -14.76 40.28
N ASP A 62 1.88 -14.44 39.98
CA ASP A 62 2.28 -13.13 39.53
C ASP A 62 1.72 -12.82 38.12
N ALA A 63 1.21 -11.61 37.96
CA ALA A 63 0.74 -11.13 36.65
C ALA A 63 1.89 -10.82 35.68
N GLN A 64 3.06 -10.50 36.22
CA GLN A 64 4.26 -10.21 35.44
C GLN A 64 5.39 -11.13 35.88
N VAL A 65 5.77 -12.05 35.03
CA VAL A 65 6.81 -13.04 35.32
C VAL A 65 8.05 -12.76 34.48
N VAL A 66 9.16 -12.54 35.12
CA VAL A 66 10.48 -12.50 34.49
C VAL A 66 11.16 -13.83 34.83
N LEU A 67 11.23 -14.72 33.85
CA LEU A 67 11.92 -16.00 34.08
C LEU A 67 13.40 -15.76 34.36
N PRO A 68 14.00 -16.40 35.39
CA PRO A 68 15.41 -16.25 35.67
C PRO A 68 16.29 -16.89 34.60
N ASP A 69 17.51 -16.39 34.42
CA ASP A 69 18.49 -17.01 33.52
C ASP A 69 18.98 -18.36 34.00
N ASN A 70 18.98 -18.55 35.33
CA ASN A 70 19.51 -19.73 35.99
C ASN A 70 18.62 -20.15 37.16
N ILE A 71 18.56 -21.45 37.41
CA ILE A 71 17.99 -22.09 38.61
C ILE A 71 19.06 -23.02 39.18
N SER A 72 19.28 -22.95 40.48
CA SER A 72 20.31 -23.74 41.19
C SER A 72 21.70 -23.67 40.54
N GLY A 73 22.06 -22.46 40.07
CA GLY A 73 23.34 -22.20 39.38
C GLY A 73 23.48 -22.81 37.99
N ARG A 74 22.40 -23.29 37.41
CA ARG A 74 22.37 -23.88 36.05
C ARG A 74 21.45 -23.12 35.12
N THR A 75 21.87 -22.97 33.90
CA THR A 75 21.15 -22.19 32.88
C THR A 75 19.83 -22.87 32.47
N ILE A 76 18.75 -22.09 32.39
CA ILE A 76 17.47 -22.55 31.86
C ILE A 76 17.59 -22.57 30.35
N SER A 77 17.42 -23.75 29.75
CA SER A 77 17.43 -23.93 28.30
C SER A 77 16.08 -24.31 27.69
N VAL A 78 15.16 -24.82 28.53
CA VAL A 78 13.85 -25.32 28.08
C VAL A 78 12.76 -24.83 29.04
N ILE A 79 11.67 -24.30 28.47
CA ILE A 79 10.39 -24.16 29.15
C ILE A 79 9.55 -25.36 28.73
N GLY A 80 9.26 -26.24 29.70
CA GLY A 80 8.65 -27.54 29.49
C GLY A 80 7.19 -27.49 29.09
N GLU A 81 6.61 -28.67 28.92
CA GLU A 81 5.19 -28.82 28.55
C GLU A 81 4.26 -28.33 29.65
N ASN A 82 3.24 -27.56 29.30
CA ASN A 82 2.16 -27.09 30.17
C ASN A 82 2.59 -26.19 31.35
N VAL A 83 3.81 -25.67 31.41
CA VAL A 83 4.37 -24.93 32.58
C VAL A 83 3.45 -23.80 33.07
N PHE A 84 2.88 -23.00 32.16
CA PHE A 84 1.92 -21.93 32.45
C PHE A 84 0.53 -22.20 31.90
N CYS A 85 0.24 -23.45 31.46
CA CYS A 85 -1.04 -23.77 30.85
C CYS A 85 -2.22 -23.39 31.77
N GLU A 86 -3.25 -22.72 31.18
CA GLU A 86 -4.44 -22.24 31.88
C GLU A 86 -4.15 -21.24 33.04
N ASN A 87 -2.97 -20.63 33.06
CA ASN A 87 -2.67 -19.59 34.05
C ASN A 87 -3.55 -18.35 33.81
N LYS A 88 -4.40 -18.00 34.79
CA LYS A 88 -5.39 -16.92 34.69
C LYS A 88 -4.89 -15.58 35.22
N THR A 89 -3.70 -15.53 35.82
CA THR A 89 -3.12 -14.30 36.38
C THR A 89 -2.06 -13.70 35.47
N LEU A 90 -1.35 -14.49 34.70
CA LEU A 90 -0.24 -14.07 33.84
C LEU A 90 -0.69 -13.10 32.75
N GLU A 91 -0.15 -11.86 32.79
CA GLU A 91 -0.37 -10.81 31.78
C GLU A 91 0.87 -10.57 30.91
N THR A 92 2.02 -10.72 31.50
CA THR A 92 3.30 -10.48 30.81
C THR A 92 4.33 -11.51 31.22
N VAL A 93 5.06 -12.05 30.24
CA VAL A 93 6.20 -12.93 30.51
C VAL A 93 7.44 -12.45 29.75
N VAL A 94 8.61 -12.49 30.43
CA VAL A 94 9.93 -12.24 29.83
C VAL A 94 10.69 -13.56 29.79
N ILE A 95 11.05 -13.99 28.56
CA ILE A 95 11.79 -15.23 28.30
C ILE A 95 13.29 -14.91 28.26
N PRO A 96 14.14 -15.59 29.06
CA PRO A 96 15.58 -15.33 29.08
C PRO A 96 16.28 -15.75 27.78
N GLU A 97 17.44 -15.15 27.51
CA GLU A 97 18.21 -15.38 26.28
C GLU A 97 18.68 -16.82 26.13
N SER A 98 18.88 -17.53 27.22
CA SER A 98 19.38 -18.89 27.27
C SER A 98 18.40 -19.94 26.73
N VAL A 99 17.08 -19.63 26.76
CA VAL A 99 16.05 -20.58 26.35
C VAL A 99 16.17 -20.88 24.87
N THR A 100 16.27 -22.16 24.53
CA THR A 100 16.37 -22.66 23.17
C THR A 100 15.07 -23.22 22.63
N THR A 101 14.19 -23.68 23.53
CA THR A 101 12.93 -24.34 23.20
C THR A 101 11.84 -23.97 24.22
N ILE A 102 10.66 -23.65 23.70
CA ILE A 102 9.43 -23.60 24.48
C ILE A 102 8.58 -24.77 24.00
N GLN A 103 8.26 -25.68 24.90
CA GLN A 103 7.62 -26.94 24.54
C GLN A 103 6.10 -26.80 24.36
N LYS A 104 5.45 -27.93 24.14
CA LYS A 104 4.03 -28.06 23.87
C LYS A 104 3.20 -27.40 25.00
N GLN A 105 2.21 -26.60 24.59
CA GLN A 105 1.21 -25.97 25.46
C GLN A 105 1.79 -25.15 26.64
N ALA A 106 3.06 -24.77 26.61
CA ALA A 106 3.73 -24.13 27.73
C ALA A 106 2.98 -22.89 28.28
N PHE A 107 2.26 -22.14 27.43
CA PHE A 107 1.44 -20.98 27.79
C PHE A 107 -0.01 -21.11 27.32
N ALA A 108 -0.47 -22.29 26.91
CA ALA A 108 -1.80 -22.45 26.32
C ALA A 108 -2.91 -21.98 27.27
N SER A 109 -3.90 -21.27 26.73
CA SER A 109 -5.08 -20.80 27.46
C SER A 109 -4.76 -19.85 28.64
N CYS A 110 -3.67 -19.08 28.54
CA CYS A 110 -3.40 -17.98 29.45
C CYS A 110 -4.31 -16.79 29.10
N GLU A 111 -5.56 -16.80 29.65
CA GLU A 111 -6.64 -15.89 29.24
C GLU A 111 -6.30 -14.40 29.35
N ASN A 112 -5.33 -14.04 30.21
CA ASN A 112 -4.91 -12.66 30.47
C ASN A 112 -3.57 -12.30 29.84
N LEU A 113 -2.84 -13.24 29.24
CA LEU A 113 -1.54 -12.99 28.63
C LEU A 113 -1.64 -12.02 27.45
N GLN A 114 -1.01 -10.86 27.57
CA GLN A 114 -1.00 -9.80 26.58
C GLN A 114 0.36 -9.67 25.88
N ASN A 115 1.46 -9.83 26.63
CA ASN A 115 2.80 -9.55 26.15
C ASN A 115 3.77 -10.70 26.44
N VAL A 116 4.50 -11.11 25.41
CA VAL A 116 5.62 -12.05 25.51
C VAL A 116 6.87 -11.36 24.99
N TYR A 117 7.82 -11.12 25.90
CA TYR A 117 9.09 -10.48 25.58
C TYR A 117 10.18 -11.54 25.41
N ILE A 118 10.78 -11.59 24.22
CA ILE A 118 11.92 -12.44 23.89
C ILE A 118 13.02 -11.52 23.39
N TYR A 119 14.21 -11.58 23.98
CA TYR A 119 15.33 -10.74 23.58
C TYR A 119 15.78 -11.03 22.15
N SER A 120 16.25 -10.02 21.42
CA SER A 120 16.68 -10.15 20.02
C SER A 120 17.81 -11.17 19.83
N GLU A 121 18.69 -11.29 20.82
CA GLU A 121 19.85 -12.19 20.85
C GLU A 121 19.54 -13.54 21.52
N SER A 122 18.27 -13.80 21.83
CA SER A 122 17.82 -15.09 22.40
C SER A 122 18.26 -16.27 21.53
N LYS A 123 18.52 -17.41 22.16
CA LYS A 123 18.87 -18.67 21.51
C LYS A 123 17.66 -19.50 21.08
N LEU A 124 16.44 -18.99 21.27
CA LEU A 124 15.19 -19.70 20.98
C LEU A 124 15.11 -20.13 19.52
N LYS A 125 15.00 -21.42 19.28
CA LYS A 125 14.91 -22.04 17.95
C LYS A 125 13.51 -22.50 17.60
N THR A 126 12.75 -22.96 18.60
CA THR A 126 11.45 -23.59 18.38
C THR A 126 10.42 -23.11 19.40
N ILE A 127 9.23 -22.76 18.89
CA ILE A 127 8.01 -22.59 19.67
C ILE A 127 7.13 -23.81 19.40
N GLY A 128 6.84 -24.56 20.44
CA GLY A 128 6.23 -25.88 20.39
C GLY A 128 4.75 -25.90 20.02
N GLU A 129 4.20 -27.11 19.88
CA GLU A 129 2.81 -27.34 19.53
C GLU A 129 1.86 -26.69 20.53
N ALA A 130 0.87 -25.95 20.00
CA ALA A 130 -0.16 -25.26 20.80
C ALA A 130 0.40 -24.36 21.93
N CYS A 131 1.64 -23.89 21.82
CA CYS A 131 2.36 -23.19 22.88
C CYS A 131 1.59 -21.99 23.45
N PHE A 132 0.97 -21.17 22.60
CA PHE A 132 0.14 -20.00 22.94
C PHE A 132 -1.30 -20.19 22.45
N TRP A 133 -1.76 -21.42 22.36
CA TRP A 133 -3.10 -21.73 21.86
C TRP A 133 -4.20 -21.13 22.75
N MET A 134 -5.16 -20.43 22.13
CA MET A 134 -6.26 -19.72 22.83
C MET A 134 -5.86 -18.55 23.72
N ASP A 135 -4.67 -18.00 23.57
CA ASP A 135 -4.27 -16.75 24.25
C ASP A 135 -4.91 -15.56 23.56
N LYS A 136 -6.21 -15.38 23.78
CA LYS A 136 -7.05 -14.43 23.03
C LYS A 136 -6.65 -12.98 23.20
N LYS A 137 -5.99 -12.63 24.30
CA LYS A 137 -5.50 -11.28 24.61
C LYS A 137 -4.05 -11.04 24.20
N LEU A 138 -3.34 -12.05 23.67
CA LEU A 138 -1.96 -11.89 23.24
C LEU A 138 -1.90 -10.88 22.08
N GLU A 139 -1.37 -9.70 22.37
CA GLU A 139 -1.26 -8.60 21.41
C GLU A 139 0.12 -8.55 20.76
N LYS A 140 1.16 -8.88 21.54
CA LYS A 140 2.53 -8.65 21.11
C LYS A 140 3.46 -9.80 21.48
N ILE A 141 4.15 -10.28 20.46
CA ILE A 141 5.31 -11.17 20.57
C ILE A 141 6.36 -10.76 19.54
N THR A 142 7.64 -10.79 19.94
CA THR A 142 8.75 -10.50 19.01
C THR A 142 9.58 -11.76 18.82
N PHE A 143 9.73 -12.18 17.56
CA PHE A 143 10.51 -13.36 17.24
C PHE A 143 12.01 -13.03 17.12
N PRO A 144 12.90 -13.72 17.87
CA PRO A 144 14.34 -13.50 17.80
C PRO A 144 14.93 -14.00 16.49
N LYS A 145 16.12 -13.55 16.13
CA LYS A 145 16.84 -13.95 14.91
C LYS A 145 17.17 -15.45 14.86
N SER A 146 17.26 -16.08 16.04
CA SER A 146 17.53 -17.52 16.19
C SER A 146 16.35 -18.41 15.86
N LEU A 147 15.08 -17.89 15.91
CA LEU A 147 13.88 -18.70 15.72
C LEU A 147 13.84 -19.31 14.31
N ARG A 148 13.57 -20.61 14.25
CA ARG A 148 13.50 -21.40 13.01
C ARG A 148 12.12 -22.00 12.77
N ASN A 149 11.47 -22.47 13.83
CA ASN A 149 10.25 -23.24 13.71
C ASN A 149 9.17 -22.76 14.67
N ILE A 150 7.95 -22.65 14.16
CA ILE A 150 6.73 -22.53 14.93
C ILE A 150 5.91 -23.79 14.60
N GLU A 151 5.54 -24.55 15.62
CA GLU A 151 4.90 -25.83 15.43
C GLU A 151 3.37 -25.72 15.30
N LYS A 152 2.71 -26.86 15.22
CA LYS A 152 1.27 -26.99 15.02
C LYS A 152 0.48 -26.23 16.08
N ASN A 153 -0.57 -25.49 15.67
CA ASN A 153 -1.49 -24.74 16.53
C ASN A 153 -0.84 -23.68 17.44
N ALA A 154 0.46 -23.39 17.31
CA ALA A 154 1.23 -22.62 18.30
C ALA A 154 0.61 -21.27 18.70
N PHE A 155 -0.05 -20.57 17.78
CA PHE A 155 -0.77 -19.30 17.99
C PHE A 155 -2.21 -19.39 17.50
N GLY A 156 -2.80 -20.60 17.49
CA GLY A 156 -4.21 -20.77 17.12
C GLY A 156 -5.14 -20.02 18.09
N PHE A 157 -6.12 -19.31 17.57
CA PHE A 157 -7.10 -18.52 18.34
C PHE A 157 -6.53 -17.33 19.12
N CYS A 158 -5.33 -16.83 18.76
CA CYS A 158 -4.78 -15.59 19.30
C CYS A 158 -5.43 -14.36 18.61
N ALA A 159 -6.69 -14.07 18.93
CA ALA A 159 -7.50 -13.09 18.20
C ALA A 159 -6.97 -11.65 18.26
N SER A 160 -6.20 -11.29 19.30
CA SER A 160 -5.59 -9.96 19.45
C SER A 160 -4.21 -9.85 18.79
N LEU A 161 -3.59 -10.94 18.34
CA LEU A 161 -2.27 -10.94 17.70
C LEU A 161 -2.37 -10.43 16.27
N THR A 162 -1.98 -9.17 16.05
CA THR A 162 -2.19 -8.48 14.77
C THR A 162 -0.95 -8.38 13.87
N ASP A 163 0.25 -8.47 14.44
CA ASP A 163 1.52 -8.34 13.70
C ASP A 163 2.49 -9.45 14.09
N VAL A 164 3.01 -10.14 13.09
CA VAL A 164 4.08 -11.13 13.25
C VAL A 164 5.15 -10.90 12.18
N LYS A 165 6.42 -10.93 12.61
CA LYS A 165 7.55 -10.70 11.70
C LYS A 165 8.51 -11.87 11.76
N PHE A 166 8.60 -12.62 10.66
CA PHE A 166 9.58 -13.69 10.52
C PHE A 166 10.95 -13.12 10.14
N ASN A 167 12.00 -13.62 10.78
CA ASN A 167 13.39 -13.29 10.42
C ASN A 167 13.83 -14.00 9.14
N ASP A 168 14.94 -13.57 8.53
CA ASP A 168 15.43 -14.12 7.26
C ASP A 168 16.00 -15.57 7.37
N GLY A 169 16.14 -16.12 8.57
CA GLY A 169 16.54 -17.50 8.81
C GLY A 169 15.42 -18.44 9.24
N PHE A 170 14.19 -17.92 9.33
CA PHE A 170 13.02 -18.69 9.74
C PHE A 170 12.67 -19.76 8.66
N GLN A 171 12.29 -20.98 9.06
CA GLN A 171 12.19 -22.13 8.14
C GLN A 171 10.80 -22.72 8.02
N SER A 172 10.05 -22.85 9.12
CA SER A 172 8.82 -23.63 9.12
C SER A 172 7.70 -23.03 9.97
N ILE A 173 6.50 -22.99 9.39
CA ILE A 173 5.22 -22.69 10.03
C ILE A 173 4.38 -23.96 10.04
N GLY A 174 3.98 -24.43 11.21
CA GLY A 174 3.24 -25.67 11.42
C GLY A 174 1.78 -25.59 10.94
N GLU A 175 1.11 -26.75 10.97
CA GLU A 175 -0.33 -26.83 10.68
C GLU A 175 -1.13 -25.99 11.66
N TYR A 176 -2.08 -25.20 11.15
CA TYR A 176 -2.97 -24.34 11.95
C TYR A 176 -2.24 -23.36 12.89
N ALA A 177 -0.96 -23.08 12.67
CA ALA A 177 -0.11 -22.34 13.61
C ALA A 177 -0.65 -20.97 13.99
N PHE A 178 -1.35 -20.28 13.09
CA PHE A 178 -1.97 -18.97 13.29
C PHE A 178 -3.46 -18.98 12.94
N CYS A 179 -4.11 -20.14 12.94
CA CYS A 179 -5.54 -20.23 12.62
C CYS A 179 -6.38 -19.39 13.59
N SER A 180 -7.36 -18.64 13.06
CA SER A 180 -8.24 -17.73 13.84
C SER A 180 -7.48 -16.67 14.64
N SER A 181 -6.32 -16.23 14.16
CA SER A 181 -5.56 -15.12 14.74
C SER A 181 -5.95 -13.78 14.11
N GLY A 182 -5.65 -12.66 14.81
CA GLY A 182 -5.96 -11.31 14.35
C GLY A 182 -4.99 -10.73 13.31
N ILE A 183 -4.11 -11.55 12.72
CA ILE A 183 -3.02 -11.11 11.83
C ILE A 183 -3.57 -10.35 10.62
N LYS A 184 -3.00 -9.16 10.36
CA LYS A 184 -3.37 -8.28 9.24
C LYS A 184 -2.50 -8.45 8.00
N SER A 185 -1.25 -8.86 8.17
CA SER A 185 -0.31 -9.08 7.07
C SER A 185 0.67 -10.20 7.38
N VAL A 186 1.06 -10.95 6.35
CA VAL A 186 2.05 -12.02 6.45
C VAL A 186 3.09 -11.88 5.34
N ASP A 187 4.37 -11.87 5.71
CA ASP A 187 5.49 -11.94 4.78
C ASP A 187 6.20 -13.29 4.92
N ILE A 188 5.82 -14.24 4.05
CA ILE A 188 6.47 -15.55 3.95
C ILE A 188 7.80 -15.36 3.22
N LYS A 189 8.90 -15.32 3.99
CA LYS A 189 10.26 -15.08 3.49
C LYS A 189 10.75 -16.19 2.56
N ASP A 190 11.78 -15.90 1.76
CA ASP A 190 12.44 -16.90 0.88
C ASP A 190 13.09 -18.05 1.67
N SER A 191 13.43 -17.84 2.94
CA SER A 191 13.98 -18.87 3.83
C SER A 191 12.93 -19.88 4.32
N ILE A 192 11.64 -19.53 4.30
CA ILE A 192 10.56 -20.41 4.74
C ILE A 192 10.30 -21.46 3.68
N THR A 193 10.55 -22.72 4.04
CA THR A 193 10.40 -23.88 3.14
C THR A 193 9.13 -24.67 3.37
N ASN A 194 8.49 -24.47 4.52
CA ASN A 194 7.25 -25.15 4.87
C ASN A 194 6.23 -24.19 5.50
N VAL A 195 4.99 -24.23 4.98
CA VAL A 195 3.81 -23.60 5.56
C VAL A 195 2.71 -24.64 5.61
N GLY A 196 2.35 -25.09 6.79
CA GLY A 196 1.45 -26.24 7.00
C GLY A 196 0.01 -25.97 6.56
N THR A 197 -0.76 -27.04 6.47
CA THR A 197 -2.20 -27.01 6.21
C THR A 197 -2.90 -26.09 7.21
N GLY A 198 -3.75 -25.19 6.71
CA GLY A 198 -4.53 -24.27 7.55
C GLY A 198 -3.71 -23.27 8.35
N ALA A 199 -2.42 -23.06 8.05
CA ALA A 199 -1.51 -22.26 8.88
C ALA A 199 -2.04 -20.85 9.22
N PHE A 200 -2.80 -20.25 8.34
CA PHE A 200 -3.44 -18.92 8.48
C PHE A 200 -4.94 -18.99 8.19
N CYS A 201 -5.59 -20.13 8.44
CA CYS A 201 -7.04 -20.24 8.22
C CYS A 201 -7.81 -19.34 9.19
N ASP A 202 -8.97 -18.85 8.76
CA ASP A 202 -9.88 -18.01 9.57
C ASP A 202 -9.20 -16.73 10.15
N CYS A 203 -8.15 -16.24 9.47
CA CYS A 203 -7.56 -14.93 9.77
C CYS A 203 -8.39 -13.85 9.10
N GLU A 204 -9.56 -13.51 9.69
CA GLU A 204 -10.54 -12.61 9.08
C GLU A 204 -10.00 -11.21 8.80
N GLU A 205 -8.98 -10.78 9.56
CA GLU A 205 -8.34 -9.46 9.41
C GLU A 205 -7.21 -9.44 8.37
N LEU A 206 -6.83 -10.60 7.79
CA LEU A 206 -5.70 -10.71 6.87
C LEU A 206 -5.98 -10.00 5.54
N LEU A 207 -5.21 -8.94 5.27
CA LEU A 207 -5.33 -8.09 4.07
C LEU A 207 -4.27 -8.40 3.02
N ASN A 208 -3.04 -8.71 3.45
CA ASN A 208 -1.89 -8.81 2.58
C ASN A 208 -1.07 -10.07 2.89
N VAL A 209 -0.72 -10.80 1.83
CA VAL A 209 0.18 -11.95 1.90
C VAL A 209 1.26 -11.78 0.85
N SER A 210 2.53 -11.80 1.28
CA SER A 210 3.69 -11.93 0.41
C SER A 210 4.20 -13.37 0.48
N ILE A 211 4.39 -14.01 -0.67
CA ILE A 211 4.85 -15.39 -0.76
C ILE A 211 6.25 -15.41 -1.38
N GLY A 212 7.22 -15.83 -0.58
CA GLY A 212 8.62 -16.00 -0.99
C GLY A 212 8.86 -17.22 -1.85
N LYS A 213 10.11 -17.39 -2.28
CA LYS A 213 10.53 -18.47 -3.19
C LYS A 213 10.86 -19.79 -2.49
N GLY A 214 10.84 -19.84 -1.16
CA GLY A 214 11.17 -21.04 -0.39
C GLY A 214 10.14 -22.15 -0.50
N ILE A 215 8.85 -21.82 -0.63
CA ILE A 215 7.78 -22.82 -0.69
C ILE A 215 7.47 -23.22 -2.13
N SER A 216 7.24 -24.50 -2.36
CA SER A 216 6.83 -25.06 -3.66
C SER A 216 5.35 -25.45 -3.71
N SER A 217 4.67 -25.42 -2.58
CA SER A 217 3.27 -25.81 -2.46
C SER A 217 2.55 -24.92 -1.44
N ILE A 218 1.30 -24.59 -1.73
CA ILE A 218 0.36 -23.98 -0.78
C ILE A 218 -0.69 -25.05 -0.49
N TYR A 219 -0.73 -25.52 0.75
CA TYR A 219 -1.59 -26.63 1.15
C TYR A 219 -3.06 -26.20 1.30
N ASP A 220 -3.93 -27.20 1.45
CA ASP A 220 -5.35 -26.96 1.70
C ASP A 220 -5.55 -26.11 2.96
N TYR A 221 -6.55 -25.29 2.92
CA TYR A 221 -6.98 -24.40 4.01
C TYR A 221 -5.98 -23.33 4.45
N THR A 222 -4.79 -23.21 3.85
CA THR A 222 -3.73 -22.30 4.31
C THR A 222 -4.23 -20.86 4.55
N PHE A 223 -5.10 -20.33 3.67
CA PHE A 223 -5.69 -18.98 3.75
C PHE A 223 -7.21 -19.00 3.56
N THR A 224 -7.88 -20.09 3.94
CA THR A 224 -9.33 -20.19 3.86
C THR A 224 -9.98 -19.37 4.98
N TYR A 225 -11.13 -18.76 4.71
CA TYR A 225 -11.87 -17.86 5.60
C TYR A 225 -11.09 -16.60 6.00
N CYS A 226 -10.18 -16.15 5.12
CA CYS A 226 -9.52 -14.84 5.22
C CYS A 226 -10.36 -13.81 4.44
N ASP A 227 -11.50 -13.42 5.01
CA ASP A 227 -12.56 -12.65 4.32
C ASP A 227 -12.06 -11.32 3.70
N LYS A 228 -11.00 -10.71 4.24
CA LYS A 228 -10.42 -9.45 3.76
C LYS A 228 -9.29 -9.64 2.74
N LEU A 229 -8.85 -10.88 2.48
CA LEU A 229 -7.78 -11.16 1.51
C LEU A 229 -8.33 -11.17 0.08
N ASP A 230 -8.36 -10.00 -0.55
CA ASP A 230 -8.90 -9.84 -1.91
C ASP A 230 -8.03 -10.50 -2.98
N LYS A 231 -6.71 -10.44 -2.84
CA LYS A 231 -5.77 -10.99 -3.85
C LYS A 231 -4.47 -11.46 -3.24
N VAL A 232 -3.85 -12.42 -3.89
CA VAL A 232 -2.51 -12.92 -3.57
C VAL A 232 -1.70 -13.15 -4.85
N VAL A 233 -0.41 -12.80 -4.81
CA VAL A 233 0.52 -13.10 -5.90
C VAL A 233 1.19 -14.44 -5.62
N ILE A 234 1.03 -15.38 -6.54
CA ILE A 234 1.61 -16.72 -6.46
C ILE A 234 2.91 -16.73 -7.27
N PRO A 235 4.08 -16.87 -6.67
CA PRO A 235 5.35 -16.91 -7.39
C PRO A 235 5.46 -18.16 -8.29
N ASP A 236 6.34 -18.08 -9.29
CA ASP A 236 6.52 -19.12 -10.33
C ASP A 236 7.15 -20.43 -9.82
N ASN A 237 7.75 -20.41 -8.62
CA ASN A 237 8.25 -21.62 -7.96
C ASN A 237 7.13 -22.46 -7.30
N VAL A 238 5.94 -21.89 -7.05
CA VAL A 238 4.80 -22.64 -6.49
C VAL A 238 4.19 -23.53 -7.57
N LYS A 239 4.32 -24.85 -7.41
CA LYS A 239 3.88 -25.87 -8.37
C LYS A 239 2.50 -26.41 -8.07
N SER A 240 2.07 -26.36 -6.82
CA SER A 240 0.75 -26.84 -6.41
C SER A 240 0.05 -25.89 -5.44
N ILE A 241 -1.26 -25.78 -5.62
CA ILE A 241 -2.15 -25.00 -4.75
C ILE A 241 -3.30 -25.93 -4.38
N GLY A 242 -3.51 -26.13 -3.10
CA GLY A 242 -4.60 -26.93 -2.55
C GLY A 242 -5.96 -26.41 -3.01
N LYS A 243 -6.92 -27.29 -3.17
CA LYS A 243 -8.26 -26.94 -3.69
C LYS A 243 -8.95 -25.87 -2.86
N ASN A 244 -8.76 -25.91 -1.55
CA ASN A 244 -9.38 -25.00 -0.58
C ASN A 244 -8.33 -24.08 0.07
N ALA A 245 -7.18 -23.85 -0.56
CA ALA A 245 -6.11 -23.02 0.00
C ALA A 245 -6.49 -21.55 0.20
N PHE A 246 -7.44 -21.06 -0.57
CA PHE A 246 -7.96 -19.69 -0.54
C PHE A 246 -9.48 -19.68 -0.68
N ASP A 247 -10.11 -18.61 -0.24
CA ASP A 247 -11.52 -18.38 -0.51
C ASP A 247 -11.79 -18.21 -2.01
N LYS A 248 -13.06 -18.46 -2.39
CA LYS A 248 -13.49 -18.32 -3.79
C LYS A 248 -13.31 -16.91 -4.33
N ASN A 249 -13.43 -15.91 -3.46
CA ASN A 249 -13.35 -14.49 -3.81
C ASN A 249 -11.90 -13.97 -3.88
N THR A 250 -10.93 -14.70 -3.33
CA THR A 250 -9.51 -14.30 -3.39
C THR A 250 -8.96 -14.46 -4.79
N GLN A 251 -8.54 -13.36 -5.40
CA GLN A 251 -7.90 -13.36 -6.71
C GLN A 251 -6.47 -13.91 -6.64
N LYS A 252 -6.21 -15.03 -7.28
CA LYS A 252 -4.87 -15.61 -7.39
C LYS A 252 -4.18 -15.13 -8.66
N ILE A 253 -3.10 -14.36 -8.52
CA ILE A 253 -2.26 -13.90 -9.63
C ILE A 253 -1.04 -14.83 -9.72
N VAL A 254 -1.15 -15.87 -10.51
CA VAL A 254 -0.04 -16.82 -10.72
C VAL A 254 0.98 -16.18 -11.64
N LEU A 255 2.23 -16.02 -11.16
CA LEU A 255 3.32 -15.45 -11.97
C LEU A 255 3.73 -16.45 -13.05
N LYS A 256 3.56 -16.03 -14.30
CA LYS A 256 4.03 -16.75 -15.49
C LYS A 256 4.93 -15.79 -16.28
N ASP A 257 4.81 -15.75 -17.59
CA ASP A 257 5.67 -14.92 -18.44
C ASP A 257 5.63 -13.42 -18.11
N CYS A 258 4.44 -12.84 -18.03
CA CYS A 258 4.22 -11.43 -17.70
C CYS A 258 2.91 -11.25 -16.94
N ASN A 259 2.96 -10.57 -15.79
CA ASN A 259 1.77 -10.24 -15.00
C ASN A 259 1.90 -8.86 -14.36
N VAL A 260 0.85 -8.06 -14.39
CA VAL A 260 0.71 -6.91 -13.48
C VAL A 260 0.25 -7.43 -12.13
N ILE A 261 1.12 -7.32 -11.13
CA ILE A 261 0.86 -7.83 -9.77
C ILE A 261 0.31 -6.76 -8.83
N GLY A 262 0.37 -5.51 -9.25
CA GLY A 262 -0.21 -4.39 -8.54
C GLY A 262 -0.21 -3.14 -9.40
N TYR A 263 -1.03 -2.18 -9.01
CA TYR A 263 -1.02 -0.85 -9.59
C TYR A 263 -1.35 0.19 -8.52
N SER A 264 -0.89 1.41 -8.73
CA SER A 264 -1.14 2.55 -7.84
C SER A 264 -1.32 3.81 -8.67
N VAL A 265 -1.90 4.84 -8.07
CA VAL A 265 -2.03 6.15 -8.70
C VAL A 265 -1.23 7.15 -7.89
N SER A 266 -0.30 7.86 -8.56
CA SER A 266 0.36 9.02 -7.98
C SER A 266 -0.45 10.25 -8.28
N LEU A 267 -0.70 11.06 -7.25
CA LEU A 267 -1.51 12.27 -7.31
C LEU A 267 -0.71 13.52 -6.91
N SER A 268 0.59 13.37 -6.65
CA SER A 268 1.44 14.47 -6.15
C SER A 268 1.76 15.50 -7.22
N ASP A 269 2.01 15.06 -8.44
CA ASP A 269 2.43 15.91 -9.55
C ASP A 269 1.57 15.75 -10.82
N LYS A 270 0.89 14.65 -10.95
CA LYS A 270 -0.02 14.34 -12.07
C LYS A 270 -0.88 13.14 -11.70
N ILE A 271 -1.89 12.85 -12.48
CA ILE A 271 -2.60 11.59 -12.38
C ILE A 271 -1.78 10.54 -13.14
N ASP A 272 -0.89 9.86 -12.44
CA ASP A 272 0.03 8.87 -13.00
C ASP A 272 -0.37 7.47 -12.51
N LEU A 273 -0.89 6.68 -13.42
CA LEU A 273 -1.21 5.27 -13.16
C LEU A 273 0.07 4.45 -13.28
N LYS A 274 0.52 3.90 -12.16
CA LYS A 274 1.74 3.08 -12.04
C LYS A 274 1.35 1.61 -12.00
N MET A 275 1.92 0.81 -12.87
CA MET A 275 1.71 -0.64 -12.97
C MET A 275 3.00 -1.38 -12.58
N TYR A 276 2.92 -2.23 -11.56
CA TYR A 276 4.03 -3.07 -11.10
C TYR A 276 3.95 -4.40 -11.83
N THR A 277 4.84 -4.58 -12.81
CA THR A 277 4.77 -5.66 -13.79
C THR A 277 5.88 -6.67 -13.57
N TYR A 278 5.52 -7.89 -13.19
CA TYR A 278 6.42 -9.04 -13.23
C TYR A 278 6.68 -9.45 -14.67
N VAL A 279 7.93 -9.79 -14.95
CA VAL A 279 8.34 -10.34 -16.26
C VAL A 279 9.35 -11.46 -15.98
N SER A 280 9.13 -12.63 -16.59
CA SER A 280 10.00 -13.79 -16.42
C SER A 280 11.42 -13.54 -16.95
N ASN A 281 12.40 -14.28 -16.44
CA ASN A 281 13.80 -14.13 -16.80
C ASN A 281 14.06 -14.31 -18.30
N ASN A 282 13.29 -15.16 -18.98
CA ASN A 282 13.44 -15.37 -20.42
C ASN A 282 13.11 -14.10 -21.21
N ILE A 283 12.04 -13.40 -20.83
CA ILE A 283 11.62 -12.16 -21.49
C ILE A 283 12.52 -11.00 -21.05
N ARG A 284 13.00 -10.97 -19.79
CA ARG A 284 13.97 -9.96 -19.31
C ARG A 284 15.28 -9.95 -20.10
N LYS A 285 15.73 -11.12 -20.56
CA LYS A 285 16.94 -11.30 -21.38
C LYS A 285 16.73 -10.98 -22.85
N ASP A 286 15.49 -10.83 -23.29
CA ASP A 286 15.17 -10.43 -24.67
C ASP A 286 15.40 -8.92 -24.85
N ALA A 287 16.53 -8.56 -25.49
CA ALA A 287 16.94 -7.19 -25.70
C ALA A 287 15.94 -6.38 -26.57
N GLY A 288 15.14 -7.04 -27.38
CA GLY A 288 14.11 -6.42 -28.22
C GLY A 288 12.73 -6.33 -27.57
N ALA A 289 12.56 -6.87 -26.36
CA ALA A 289 11.26 -6.81 -25.67
C ALA A 289 10.84 -5.36 -25.39
N LYS A 290 9.55 -5.08 -25.63
CA LYS A 290 8.96 -3.74 -25.51
C LYS A 290 7.71 -3.77 -24.64
N VAL A 291 7.46 -2.65 -23.99
CA VAL A 291 6.18 -2.26 -23.42
C VAL A 291 5.44 -1.41 -24.45
N ASN A 292 4.28 -1.87 -24.92
CA ASN A 292 3.37 -1.10 -25.76
C ASN A 292 2.25 -0.57 -24.86
N LEU A 293 2.24 0.73 -24.63
CA LEU A 293 1.26 1.40 -23.80
C LEU A 293 0.26 2.15 -24.70
N THR A 294 -1.04 1.90 -24.52
CA THR A 294 -2.11 2.64 -25.19
C THR A 294 -2.89 3.41 -24.14
N LEU A 295 -3.00 4.72 -24.33
CA LEU A 295 -3.73 5.64 -23.44
C LEU A 295 -5.19 5.78 -23.88
N PRO A 296 -6.09 6.28 -23.00
CA PRO A 296 -7.52 6.41 -23.30
C PRO A 296 -7.86 7.36 -24.44
N ASP A 297 -6.96 8.27 -24.81
CA ASP A 297 -7.11 9.19 -25.96
C ASP A 297 -6.68 8.54 -27.29
N GLY A 298 -6.33 7.26 -27.27
CA GLY A 298 -5.85 6.52 -28.43
C GLY A 298 -4.37 6.70 -28.72
N THR A 299 -3.66 7.55 -27.99
CA THR A 299 -2.21 7.70 -28.16
C THR A 299 -1.48 6.47 -27.66
N GLY A 300 -0.41 6.09 -28.37
CA GLY A 300 0.42 4.92 -28.03
C GLY A 300 1.86 5.31 -27.71
N LYS A 301 2.53 4.49 -26.91
CA LYS A 301 3.93 4.64 -26.59
C LYS A 301 4.62 3.29 -26.49
N ASP A 302 5.70 3.12 -27.26
CA ASP A 302 6.58 1.95 -27.20
C ASP A 302 7.83 2.28 -26.38
N ILE A 303 8.12 1.45 -25.39
CA ILE A 303 9.26 1.61 -24.51
C ILE A 303 10.02 0.28 -24.49
N LEU A 304 11.32 0.30 -24.76
CA LEU A 304 12.15 -0.89 -24.55
C LEU A 304 12.07 -1.31 -23.08
N LEU A 305 11.83 -2.60 -22.82
CA LEU A 305 11.71 -3.12 -21.46
C LEU A 305 12.99 -2.83 -20.64
N SER A 306 14.15 -2.89 -21.28
CA SER A 306 15.45 -2.55 -20.68
C SER A 306 15.59 -1.08 -20.22
N LYS A 307 14.72 -0.19 -20.69
CA LYS A 307 14.66 1.23 -20.27
C LYS A 307 13.64 1.48 -19.15
N CYS A 308 12.84 0.49 -18.78
CA CYS A 308 11.88 0.61 -17.71
C CYS A 308 12.57 0.49 -16.34
N LYS A 309 12.12 1.31 -15.39
CA LYS A 309 12.63 1.27 -14.01
C LYS A 309 12.27 -0.05 -13.34
N THR A 310 13.21 -0.71 -12.67
CA THR A 310 12.97 -1.87 -11.83
C THR A 310 12.72 -1.45 -10.39
N VAL A 311 11.77 -2.11 -9.72
CA VAL A 311 11.42 -1.88 -8.32
C VAL A 311 10.97 -3.21 -7.69
N THR A 312 11.16 -3.34 -6.39
CA THR A 312 10.58 -4.45 -5.62
C THR A 312 9.17 -4.04 -5.18
N TYR A 313 8.18 -4.87 -5.49
CA TYR A 313 6.80 -4.69 -5.08
C TYR A 313 6.29 -5.97 -4.44
N ASN A 314 5.86 -5.93 -3.17
CA ASN A 314 5.46 -7.11 -2.39
C ASN A 314 6.47 -8.27 -2.50
N GLY A 315 7.76 -7.99 -2.29
CA GLY A 315 8.84 -8.99 -2.38
C GLY A 315 9.22 -9.43 -3.80
N VAL A 316 8.48 -9.02 -4.83
CA VAL A 316 8.71 -9.42 -6.23
C VAL A 316 9.47 -8.33 -6.99
N ASN A 317 10.53 -8.70 -7.71
CA ASN A 317 11.25 -7.78 -8.59
C ASN A 317 10.42 -7.51 -9.86
N THR A 318 9.95 -6.28 -10.02
CA THR A 318 9.04 -5.84 -11.08
C THR A 318 9.60 -4.69 -11.90
N PHE A 319 9.02 -4.47 -13.08
CA PHE A 319 9.17 -3.22 -13.82
C PHE A 319 8.05 -2.26 -13.43
N LEU A 320 8.40 -1.00 -13.19
CA LEU A 320 7.46 0.09 -12.97
C LEU A 320 7.14 0.75 -14.31
N ILE A 321 5.90 0.58 -14.76
CA ILE A 321 5.38 1.19 -15.99
C ILE A 321 4.40 2.28 -15.60
N SER A 322 4.57 3.49 -16.13
CA SER A 322 3.77 4.67 -15.79
C SER A 322 2.98 5.17 -16.99
N ALA A 323 1.71 5.52 -16.74
CA ALA A 323 0.80 6.13 -17.69
C ALA A 323 0.27 7.46 -17.14
N ASP A 324 0.68 8.57 -17.75
CA ASP A 324 0.20 9.91 -17.41
C ASP A 324 -1.18 10.14 -17.99
N LEU A 325 -2.14 10.52 -17.16
CA LEU A 325 -3.52 10.72 -17.56
C LEU A 325 -4.01 12.12 -17.26
N VAL A 326 -4.89 12.62 -18.09
CA VAL A 326 -5.61 13.86 -17.85
C VAL A 326 -6.96 13.58 -17.17
N PRO A 327 -7.48 14.51 -16.35
CA PRO A 327 -8.67 14.27 -15.53
C PRO A 327 -9.89 13.78 -16.31
N ALA A 328 -10.12 14.30 -17.52
CA ALA A 328 -11.27 13.90 -18.34
C ALA A 328 -11.23 12.43 -18.81
N TYR A 329 -10.08 11.77 -18.76
CA TYR A 329 -9.88 10.38 -19.17
C TYR A 329 -9.75 9.39 -18.00
N ILE A 330 -10.09 9.79 -16.77
CA ILE A 330 -9.99 8.94 -15.56
C ILE A 330 -10.76 7.61 -15.74
N THR A 331 -11.91 7.64 -16.40
CA THR A 331 -12.73 6.44 -16.68
C THR A 331 -12.29 5.68 -17.92
N GLY A 332 -11.41 6.24 -18.72
CA GLY A 332 -10.88 5.60 -19.92
C GLY A 332 -9.83 4.55 -19.59
N THR A 333 -9.76 3.53 -20.43
CA THR A 333 -8.86 2.38 -20.22
C THR A 333 -7.44 2.67 -20.69
N VAL A 334 -6.47 2.29 -19.84
CA VAL A 334 -5.07 2.17 -20.21
C VAL A 334 -4.79 0.70 -20.52
N THR A 335 -4.27 0.41 -21.71
CA THR A 335 -3.85 -0.93 -22.08
C THR A 335 -2.33 -0.99 -22.16
N MET A 336 -1.74 -1.96 -21.47
CA MET A 336 -0.32 -2.27 -21.52
C MET A 336 -0.14 -3.67 -22.10
N LYS A 337 0.74 -3.80 -23.10
CA LYS A 337 1.17 -5.10 -23.62
C LYS A 337 2.68 -5.20 -23.50
N ILE A 338 3.19 -6.41 -23.25
CA ILE A 338 4.62 -6.71 -23.36
C ILE A 338 4.78 -7.61 -24.57
N THR A 339 5.61 -7.15 -25.51
CA THR A 339 5.87 -7.84 -26.78
C THR A 339 7.34 -8.23 -26.83
N GLY A 340 7.65 -9.47 -27.19
CA GLY A 340 9.02 -9.92 -27.39
C GLY A 340 9.61 -9.42 -28.71
N SER A 341 10.89 -9.63 -28.91
CA SER A 341 11.60 -9.34 -30.18
C SER A 341 11.03 -10.13 -31.37
N ASP A 342 10.36 -11.25 -31.08
CA ASP A 342 9.61 -12.09 -32.05
C ASP A 342 8.26 -11.47 -32.47
N GLY A 343 7.91 -10.29 -32.00
CA GLY A 343 6.64 -9.61 -32.25
C GLY A 343 5.43 -10.20 -31.52
N LYS A 344 5.61 -11.28 -30.74
CA LYS A 344 4.50 -11.92 -30.03
C LYS A 344 4.22 -11.24 -28.70
N VAL A 345 2.93 -11.07 -28.38
CA VAL A 345 2.49 -10.58 -27.08
C VAL A 345 2.75 -11.65 -26.01
N LYS A 346 3.53 -11.30 -25.00
CA LYS A 346 3.89 -12.13 -23.85
C LYS A 346 2.97 -11.90 -22.66
N GLY A 347 2.32 -10.75 -22.59
CA GLY A 347 1.34 -10.40 -21.57
C GLY A 347 0.60 -9.13 -21.92
N SER A 348 -0.63 -9.01 -21.43
CA SER A 348 -1.48 -7.83 -21.60
C SER A 348 -2.25 -7.53 -20.32
N PHE A 349 -2.41 -6.25 -20.02
CA PHE A 349 -3.18 -5.77 -18.89
C PHE A 349 -3.94 -4.51 -19.28
N THR A 350 -5.18 -4.40 -18.80
CA THR A 350 -6.04 -3.24 -19.04
C THR A 350 -6.66 -2.80 -17.72
N THR A 351 -6.59 -1.50 -17.41
CA THR A 351 -7.17 -0.91 -16.20
C THR A 351 -7.44 0.57 -16.42
N SER A 352 -8.03 1.24 -15.44
CA SER A 352 -8.24 2.68 -15.42
C SER A 352 -7.89 3.28 -14.05
N VAL A 353 -7.72 4.59 -13.99
CA VAL A 353 -7.61 5.31 -12.70
C VAL A 353 -8.91 5.19 -11.90
N TYR A 354 -10.04 5.11 -12.60
CA TYR A 354 -11.35 4.89 -11.98
C TYR A 354 -11.42 3.55 -11.23
N ASP A 355 -10.93 2.45 -11.83
CA ASP A 355 -10.90 1.13 -11.18
C ASP A 355 -10.05 1.16 -9.90
N TYR A 356 -8.90 1.82 -9.96
CA TYR A 356 -8.07 2.06 -8.76
C TYR A 356 -8.81 2.85 -7.68
N ALA A 357 -9.45 3.94 -8.06
CA ALA A 357 -10.16 4.80 -7.11
C ALA A 357 -11.34 4.07 -6.44
N LYS A 358 -12.07 3.27 -7.20
CA LYS A 358 -13.17 2.43 -6.69
C LYS A 358 -12.67 1.38 -5.69
N ASP A 359 -11.56 0.71 -6.01
CA ASP A 359 -10.91 -0.25 -5.10
C ASP A 359 -10.41 0.45 -3.82
N TYR A 360 -9.78 1.64 -3.96
CA TYR A 360 -9.31 2.44 -2.84
C TYR A 360 -10.45 2.83 -1.88
N ILE A 361 -11.57 3.32 -2.41
CA ILE A 361 -12.76 3.68 -1.63
C ILE A 361 -13.33 2.45 -0.93
N LYS A 362 -13.41 1.31 -1.60
CA LYS A 362 -13.86 0.04 -1.00
C LYS A 362 -12.98 -0.35 0.19
N ARG A 363 -11.64 -0.30 0.02
CA ARG A 363 -10.67 -0.67 1.06
C ARG A 363 -10.70 0.27 2.27
N SER A 364 -10.96 1.56 2.07
CA SER A 364 -11.04 2.53 3.16
C SER A 364 -12.16 2.24 4.17
N ASN A 365 -13.11 1.36 3.84
CA ASN A 365 -14.17 0.93 4.74
C ASN A 365 -13.70 -0.08 5.80
N TYR A 366 -12.55 -0.75 5.59
CA TYR A 366 -12.06 -1.79 6.47
C TYR A 366 -10.54 -1.75 6.73
N ASP A 367 -9.80 -0.84 6.08
CA ASP A 367 -8.36 -0.67 6.25
C ASP A 367 -8.04 0.81 6.50
N ASP A 368 -7.62 1.12 7.72
CA ASP A 368 -7.33 2.49 8.17
C ASP A 368 -6.18 3.16 7.38
N THR A 369 -5.29 2.37 6.79
CA THR A 369 -4.18 2.91 5.97
C THR A 369 -4.69 3.66 4.74
N TYR A 370 -5.89 3.33 4.25
CA TYR A 370 -6.55 4.02 3.13
C TYR A 370 -7.34 5.27 3.55
N LYS A 371 -7.62 5.48 4.85
CA LYS A 371 -8.41 6.64 5.30
C LYS A 371 -7.74 7.97 5.02
N SER A 372 -6.42 8.05 5.15
CA SER A 372 -5.66 9.29 4.96
C SER A 372 -5.77 9.87 3.54
N GLY A 373 -5.87 9.02 2.53
CA GLY A 373 -5.99 9.44 1.11
C GLY A 373 -7.41 9.48 0.56
N LEU A 374 -8.41 9.06 1.35
CA LEU A 374 -9.78 8.89 0.85
C LEU A 374 -10.38 10.17 0.27
N ASN A 375 -10.22 11.31 0.96
CA ASN A 375 -10.74 12.59 0.49
C ASN A 375 -10.04 13.05 -0.80
N LEU A 376 -8.74 12.82 -0.92
CA LEU A 376 -7.99 13.14 -2.13
C LEU A 376 -8.47 12.32 -3.33
N VAL A 377 -8.70 11.01 -3.14
CA VAL A 377 -9.22 10.12 -4.19
C VAL A 377 -10.63 10.54 -4.60
N LYS A 378 -11.52 10.86 -3.66
CA LYS A 378 -12.87 11.38 -3.95
C LYS A 378 -12.81 12.71 -4.71
N ALA A 379 -11.97 13.65 -4.29
CA ALA A 379 -11.81 14.95 -4.96
C ALA A 379 -11.23 14.79 -6.38
N MET A 380 -10.34 13.81 -6.61
CA MET A 380 -9.86 13.45 -7.95
C MET A 380 -10.99 12.96 -8.85
N LEU A 381 -11.90 12.12 -8.35
CA LEU A 381 -13.05 11.63 -9.10
C LEU A 381 -14.03 12.77 -9.46
N ASP A 382 -14.29 13.69 -8.52
CA ASP A 382 -15.13 14.88 -8.78
C ASP A 382 -14.48 15.79 -9.84
N TYR A 383 -13.16 15.98 -9.77
CA TYR A 383 -12.43 16.73 -10.78
C TYR A 383 -12.50 16.05 -12.14
N GLY A 384 -12.36 14.72 -12.20
CA GLY A 384 -12.53 13.94 -13.43
C GLY A 384 -13.92 14.12 -14.04
N ALA A 385 -15.00 13.99 -13.27
CA ALA A 385 -16.37 14.14 -13.73
C ALA A 385 -16.66 15.57 -14.23
N ALA A 386 -16.15 16.59 -13.55
CA ALA A 386 -16.29 17.98 -13.98
C ALA A 386 -15.52 18.25 -15.28
N ALA A 387 -14.31 17.71 -15.41
CA ALA A 387 -13.51 17.79 -16.63
C ALA A 387 -14.19 17.04 -17.82
N GLN A 388 -14.74 15.86 -17.58
CA GLN A 388 -15.52 15.12 -18.58
C GLN A 388 -16.69 15.98 -19.11
N THR A 389 -17.46 16.55 -18.20
CA THR A 389 -18.61 17.41 -18.56
C THR A 389 -18.17 18.65 -19.34
N TYR A 390 -17.11 19.32 -18.89
CA TYR A 390 -16.63 20.57 -19.53
C TYR A 390 -16.07 20.33 -20.92
N PHE A 391 -15.33 19.24 -21.13
CA PHE A 391 -14.70 18.91 -22.41
C PHE A 391 -15.56 18.02 -23.31
N GLY A 392 -16.72 17.53 -22.86
CA GLY A 392 -17.58 16.64 -23.62
C GLY A 392 -16.97 15.25 -23.83
N ILE A 393 -16.15 14.75 -22.89
CA ILE A 393 -15.41 13.47 -23.00
C ILE A 393 -16.00 12.45 -22.02
N ASN A 394 -16.38 11.25 -22.49
CA ASN A 394 -16.90 10.15 -21.65
C ASN A 394 -18.02 10.58 -20.69
N THR A 395 -18.91 11.45 -21.12
CA THR A 395 -19.99 12.03 -20.27
C THR A 395 -21.05 11.01 -19.85
N ASP A 396 -21.17 9.90 -20.57
CA ASP A 396 -22.00 8.74 -20.25
C ASP A 396 -21.48 7.94 -19.05
N LYS A 397 -20.19 8.08 -18.73
CA LYS A 397 -19.50 7.39 -17.63
C LYS A 397 -18.83 8.39 -16.66
N PRO A 398 -19.60 9.17 -15.90
CA PRO A 398 -19.02 10.15 -14.98
C PRO A 398 -18.08 9.52 -13.97
N ALA A 399 -16.90 10.11 -13.75
CA ALA A 399 -15.85 9.54 -12.91
C ALA A 399 -16.25 9.43 -11.42
N ASN A 400 -17.15 10.28 -10.94
CA ASN A 400 -17.61 10.28 -9.55
C ASN A 400 -18.82 9.38 -9.26
N LYS A 401 -19.25 8.58 -10.24
CA LYS A 401 -20.36 7.62 -10.06
C LYS A 401 -19.91 6.19 -10.27
N ASP A 402 -20.49 5.27 -9.51
CA ASP A 402 -20.35 3.84 -9.77
C ASP A 402 -21.01 3.49 -11.10
N GLN A 403 -20.22 2.98 -12.05
CA GLN A 403 -20.67 2.71 -13.42
C GLN A 403 -21.72 1.58 -13.50
N SER A 404 -21.79 0.71 -12.49
CA SER A 404 -22.75 -0.39 -12.44
C SER A 404 -24.07 -0.02 -11.76
N THR A 405 -24.04 0.88 -10.77
CA THR A 405 -25.20 1.23 -9.95
C THR A 405 -25.69 2.67 -10.15
N GLY A 406 -24.88 3.51 -10.79
CA GLY A 406 -25.13 4.96 -10.95
C GLY A 406 -25.02 5.76 -9.64
N LYS A 407 -24.71 5.12 -8.50
CA LYS A 407 -24.58 5.78 -7.20
C LYS A 407 -23.32 6.63 -7.14
N LEU A 408 -23.39 7.76 -6.42
CA LEU A 408 -22.22 8.60 -6.17
C LEU A 408 -21.18 7.86 -5.34
N LEU A 409 -19.93 7.96 -5.75
CA LEU A 409 -18.74 7.48 -5.02
C LEU A 409 -18.11 8.58 -4.14
N THR A 410 -18.58 9.82 -4.27
CA THR A 410 -18.00 11.02 -3.65
C THR A 410 -19.07 11.80 -2.88
N ASP A 411 -18.63 12.78 -2.12
CA ASP A 411 -19.52 13.67 -1.36
C ASP A 411 -20.13 14.78 -2.24
N ASN A 412 -19.91 14.73 -3.56
CA ASN A 412 -20.45 15.66 -4.56
C ASN A 412 -20.03 17.14 -4.34
N LYS A 413 -18.90 17.38 -3.71
CA LYS A 413 -18.40 18.73 -3.39
C LYS A 413 -18.19 19.60 -4.62
N ALA A 414 -17.80 18.99 -5.75
CA ALA A 414 -17.57 19.68 -7.01
C ALA A 414 -18.85 20.21 -7.68
N GLN A 415 -20.02 19.73 -7.27
CA GLN A 415 -21.32 20.21 -7.79
C GLN A 415 -21.91 21.37 -6.98
N ILE A 416 -21.27 21.75 -5.87
CA ILE A 416 -21.68 22.93 -5.11
C ILE A 416 -21.42 24.17 -5.96
N THR A 417 -22.49 24.78 -6.44
CA THR A 417 -22.45 25.93 -7.36
C THR A 417 -22.40 27.26 -6.66
N ASP A 418 -22.40 27.31 -5.34
CA ASP A 418 -22.26 28.58 -4.60
C ASP A 418 -20.84 29.15 -4.76
N SER A 419 -20.69 29.90 -5.85
CA SER A 419 -19.44 30.57 -6.23
C SER A 419 -18.98 31.62 -5.23
N ARG A 420 -19.91 32.19 -4.44
CA ARG A 420 -19.60 33.26 -3.49
C ARG A 420 -18.69 32.80 -2.37
N GLY A 421 -19.01 31.72 -1.69
CA GLY A 421 -18.19 31.19 -0.60
C GLY A 421 -16.79 30.72 -1.04
N LEU A 422 -16.62 30.22 -2.28
CA LEU A 422 -15.33 29.83 -2.82
C LEU A 422 -14.52 31.04 -3.28
N SER A 423 -15.16 31.99 -3.94
CA SER A 423 -14.54 33.25 -4.38
C SER A 423 -13.96 34.06 -3.22
N GLU A 424 -14.62 34.04 -2.05
CA GLU A 424 -14.13 34.71 -0.82
C GLU A 424 -12.90 33.98 -0.22
N LYS A 425 -12.81 32.66 -0.35
CA LYS A 425 -11.67 31.88 0.16
C LYS A 425 -10.39 32.04 -0.67
N ILE A 426 -10.51 32.38 -1.94
CA ILE A 426 -9.35 32.61 -2.82
C ILE A 426 -8.98 34.10 -2.69
N GLN A 427 -7.93 34.39 -1.92
CA GLN A 427 -7.37 35.72 -1.83
C GLN A 427 -6.64 36.08 -3.13
N ASP A 428 -6.93 37.25 -3.71
CA ASP A 428 -6.15 37.76 -4.82
C ASP A 428 -4.94 38.55 -4.28
N LYS A 429 -3.79 37.90 -4.31
CA LYS A 429 -2.49 38.49 -3.95
C LYS A 429 -1.66 38.85 -5.19
N THR A 430 -2.31 38.99 -6.35
CA THR A 430 -1.59 39.42 -7.54
C THR A 430 -1.05 40.83 -7.33
N SER A 431 0.20 41.03 -7.75
CA SER A 431 0.89 42.30 -7.59
C SER A 431 1.69 42.65 -8.84
N GLY A 432 1.93 43.93 -9.05
CA GLY A 432 2.76 44.43 -10.12
C GLY A 432 2.03 44.55 -11.47
N ARG A 433 2.69 45.21 -12.41
CA ARG A 433 2.16 45.49 -13.75
C ARG A 433 3.11 44.84 -14.79
N LEU A 434 2.69 43.73 -15.35
CA LEU A 434 3.45 43.01 -16.39
C LEU A 434 3.29 43.73 -17.74
N GLN A 435 3.89 44.89 -17.87
CA GLN A 435 3.95 45.60 -19.14
C GLN A 435 5.26 46.37 -19.29
N ASN A 436 5.72 46.48 -20.51
CA ASN A 436 6.82 47.34 -20.94
C ASN A 436 6.46 48.07 -22.25
N THR A 437 7.43 48.63 -22.92
CA THR A 437 7.21 49.36 -24.17
C THR A 437 6.64 48.50 -25.30
N ASP A 438 7.00 47.22 -25.35
CA ASP A 438 6.65 46.32 -26.44
C ASP A 438 5.57 45.29 -26.05
N LEU A 439 5.57 44.86 -24.79
CA LEU A 439 4.72 43.79 -24.30
C LEU A 439 3.81 44.26 -23.18
N ALA A 440 2.51 44.07 -23.29
CA ALA A 440 1.54 44.36 -22.26
C ALA A 440 0.71 43.11 -21.91
N TYR A 441 0.74 42.70 -20.64
CA TYR A 441 -0.08 41.58 -20.17
C TYR A 441 -1.56 41.92 -20.27
N GLU A 442 -2.30 41.02 -20.89
CA GLU A 442 -3.75 41.18 -21.09
C GLU A 442 -4.53 40.25 -20.14
N TYR A 443 -4.31 38.97 -20.27
CA TYR A 443 -5.04 37.95 -19.48
C TYR A 443 -4.26 36.65 -19.40
N MET A 444 -4.81 35.68 -18.65
CA MET A 444 -4.31 34.32 -18.61
C MET A 444 -5.45 33.31 -18.78
N SER A 445 -5.11 32.09 -19.18
CA SER A 445 -6.00 30.94 -19.20
C SER A 445 -5.39 29.74 -18.50
N LEU A 446 -6.24 28.88 -17.94
CA LEU A 446 -5.83 27.56 -17.49
C LEU A 446 -5.96 26.54 -18.61
N LEU A 447 -4.97 25.68 -18.72
CA LEU A 447 -4.92 24.57 -19.66
C LEU A 447 -5.22 23.30 -18.89
N CYS A 448 -6.37 22.66 -19.14
CA CYS A 448 -6.81 21.47 -18.40
C CYS A 448 -7.07 20.26 -19.31
N LYS A 449 -6.97 20.44 -20.65
CA LYS A 449 -7.33 19.40 -21.62
C LYS A 449 -6.31 18.28 -21.71
N SER A 450 -5.01 18.59 -21.59
CA SER A 450 -3.92 17.60 -21.69
C SER A 450 -3.09 17.50 -20.41
N ARG A 451 -2.64 18.62 -19.89
CA ARG A 451 -1.95 18.73 -18.59
C ARG A 451 -2.35 20.05 -18.00
N THR A 452 -2.43 20.12 -16.66
CA THR A 452 -2.71 21.40 -16.02
C THR A 452 -1.54 22.34 -16.26
N GLY A 453 -1.82 23.49 -16.81
CA GLY A 453 -0.86 24.51 -17.12
C GLY A 453 -1.51 25.87 -17.11
N MET A 454 -0.71 26.90 -17.24
CA MET A 454 -1.16 28.30 -17.27
C MET A 454 -0.56 28.99 -18.50
N LYS A 455 -1.39 29.63 -19.29
CA LYS A 455 -0.94 30.41 -20.43
C LYS A 455 -1.23 31.88 -20.20
N LEU A 456 -0.20 32.69 -20.24
CA LEU A 456 -0.24 34.15 -20.11
C LEU A 456 -0.22 34.75 -21.51
N TYR A 457 -1.10 35.71 -21.75
CA TYR A 457 -1.24 36.40 -23.01
C TYR A 457 -0.81 37.85 -22.87
N PHE A 458 -0.01 38.32 -23.81
CA PHE A 458 0.52 39.67 -23.90
C PHE A 458 0.20 40.25 -25.26
N GLU A 459 -0.25 41.46 -25.32
CA GLU A 459 -0.23 42.28 -26.53
C GLU A 459 1.26 42.51 -26.94
N ASN A 460 1.61 42.14 -28.15
CA ASN A 460 2.90 42.42 -28.77
C ASN A 460 2.75 43.64 -29.65
N LYS A 461 2.87 44.85 -29.04
CA LYS A 461 2.55 46.14 -29.65
C LYS A 461 3.29 46.44 -30.94
N ASN A 462 4.52 45.95 -31.03
CA ASN A 462 5.40 46.22 -32.18
C ASN A 462 5.56 44.97 -33.08
N SER A 463 4.72 43.95 -32.88
CA SER A 463 4.74 42.67 -33.65
C SER A 463 6.15 42.06 -33.77
N LEU A 464 6.91 42.07 -32.68
CA LEU A 464 8.26 41.52 -32.62
C LEU A 464 8.20 40.00 -32.78
N THR A 465 9.17 39.45 -33.51
CA THR A 465 9.36 38.00 -33.57
C THR A 465 9.84 37.44 -32.21
N LEU A 466 9.71 36.14 -32.02
CA LEU A 466 10.19 35.49 -30.78
C LEU A 466 11.71 35.74 -30.56
N ASP A 467 12.50 35.72 -31.61
CA ASP A 467 13.94 35.94 -31.53
C ASP A 467 14.26 37.40 -31.16
N GLN A 468 13.52 38.34 -31.71
CA GLN A 468 13.64 39.77 -31.33
C GLN A 468 13.26 39.99 -29.88
N ILE A 469 12.19 39.32 -29.38
CA ILE A 469 11.80 39.38 -27.98
C ILE A 469 12.89 38.80 -27.09
N LYS A 470 13.43 37.63 -27.40
CA LYS A 470 14.53 37.00 -26.66
C LYS A 470 15.84 37.77 -26.68
N ALA A 471 16.13 38.46 -27.78
CA ALA A 471 17.30 39.32 -27.88
C ALA A 471 17.18 40.60 -27.02
N LYS A 472 15.96 41.12 -26.89
CA LYS A 472 15.67 42.37 -26.18
C LYS A 472 15.35 42.18 -24.69
N TYR A 473 14.75 41.03 -24.31
CA TYR A 473 14.24 40.76 -22.96
C TYR A 473 14.72 39.42 -22.40
N SER A 474 15.22 39.43 -21.16
CA SER A 474 15.35 38.24 -20.34
C SER A 474 14.02 37.94 -19.66
N ILE A 475 13.45 36.76 -19.92
CA ILE A 475 12.17 36.31 -19.34
C ILE A 475 12.49 35.37 -18.19
N ASN A 476 12.18 35.78 -16.96
CA ASN A 476 12.40 35.01 -15.76
C ASN A 476 11.05 34.65 -15.12
N ILE A 477 10.89 33.37 -14.78
CA ILE A 477 9.69 32.89 -14.11
C ILE A 477 10.12 32.16 -12.85
N TYR A 478 9.52 32.51 -11.73
CA TYR A 478 9.80 31.91 -10.42
C TYR A 478 8.55 31.25 -9.88
N ASP A 479 8.69 30.11 -9.23
CA ASP A 479 7.62 29.46 -8.50
C ASP A 479 7.34 30.17 -7.16
N GLY A 480 6.34 29.68 -6.41
CA GLY A 480 5.92 30.25 -5.13
C GLY A 480 6.96 30.23 -4.02
N ASN A 481 8.04 29.46 -4.20
CA ASN A 481 9.18 29.38 -3.29
C ASN A 481 10.33 30.29 -3.74
N GLY A 482 10.15 31.07 -4.81
CA GLY A 482 11.16 31.93 -5.38
C GLY A 482 12.21 31.19 -6.23
N LYS A 483 12.00 29.92 -6.53
CA LYS A 483 12.90 29.14 -7.40
C LYS A 483 12.62 29.47 -8.86
N LYS A 484 13.66 29.80 -9.62
CA LYS A 484 13.56 30.05 -11.06
C LYS A 484 13.21 28.77 -11.82
N LEU A 485 12.22 28.83 -12.69
CA LEU A 485 11.85 27.73 -13.56
C LEU A 485 12.92 27.48 -14.63
N ALA A 486 13.20 26.22 -14.91
CA ALA A 486 14.05 25.84 -16.04
C ALA A 486 13.33 26.11 -17.37
N ALA A 487 14.09 26.36 -18.44
CA ALA A 487 13.54 26.62 -19.78
C ALA A 487 12.64 25.49 -20.33
N THR A 488 12.78 24.27 -19.82
CA THR A 488 11.94 23.11 -20.16
C THR A 488 10.58 23.11 -19.48
N GLN A 489 10.35 23.97 -18.48
CA GLN A 489 9.11 24.05 -17.70
C GLN A 489 8.12 25.06 -18.26
N TYR A 490 8.53 25.86 -19.24
CA TYR A 490 7.65 26.81 -19.91
C TYR A 490 7.97 26.90 -21.41
N GLU A 491 6.99 27.39 -22.16
CA GLU A 491 7.10 27.62 -23.61
C GLU A 491 6.81 29.09 -23.92
N LEU A 492 7.56 29.66 -24.86
CA LEU A 492 7.38 31.02 -25.35
C LEU A 492 6.94 30.95 -26.82
N LYS A 493 5.93 31.74 -27.20
CA LYS A 493 5.49 31.88 -28.58
C LYS A 493 5.17 33.35 -28.88
N ALA A 494 5.60 33.84 -30.01
CA ALA A 494 5.16 35.11 -30.58
C ALA A 494 4.48 34.83 -31.94
N ASP A 495 3.33 35.47 -32.17
CA ASP A 495 2.53 35.30 -33.37
C ASP A 495 1.85 36.65 -33.69
N GLY A 496 2.50 37.45 -34.52
CA GLY A 496 2.05 38.80 -34.85
C GLY A 496 1.90 39.68 -33.61
N LYS A 497 0.67 40.14 -33.35
CA LYS A 497 0.36 41.03 -32.20
C LYS A 497 0.24 40.29 -30.86
N GLU A 498 0.39 38.97 -30.83
CA GLU A 498 0.32 38.16 -29.60
C GLU A 498 1.69 37.62 -29.19
N PHE A 499 2.02 37.74 -27.91
CA PHE A 499 3.09 37.00 -27.28
C PHE A 499 2.55 36.20 -26.11
N THR A 500 2.99 34.96 -25.96
CA THR A 500 2.48 34.08 -24.90
C THR A 500 3.60 33.39 -24.13
N ILE A 501 3.36 33.24 -22.85
CA ILE A 501 4.16 32.42 -21.93
C ILE A 501 3.27 31.31 -21.43
N LYS A 502 3.63 30.05 -21.74
CA LYS A 502 2.90 28.87 -21.27
C LYS A 502 3.72 28.16 -20.22
N ILE A 503 3.26 28.14 -18.98
CA ILE A 503 3.85 27.39 -17.88
C ILE A 503 3.18 26.01 -17.86
N ASN A 504 4.00 24.96 -18.01
CA ASN A 504 3.55 23.58 -18.14
C ASN A 504 3.57 22.84 -16.80
N ASN A 505 2.79 21.77 -16.69
CA ASN A 505 2.84 20.81 -15.59
C ASN A 505 2.67 21.45 -14.20
N ILE A 506 1.66 22.31 -14.03
CA ILE A 506 1.30 22.81 -12.71
C ILE A 506 0.66 21.67 -11.91
N LEU A 507 1.29 21.34 -10.79
CA LEU A 507 0.85 20.22 -9.94
C LEU A 507 -0.44 20.56 -9.21
N PRO A 508 -1.28 19.58 -8.83
CA PRO A 508 -2.48 19.84 -8.02
C PRO A 508 -2.18 20.67 -6.77
N VAL A 509 -1.12 20.34 -6.04
CA VAL A 509 -0.69 21.08 -4.85
C VAL A 509 -0.21 22.51 -5.15
N GLN A 510 0.07 22.84 -6.40
CA GLN A 510 0.54 24.15 -6.86
C GLN A 510 -0.56 25.04 -7.46
N LEU A 511 -1.80 24.55 -7.56
CA LEU A 511 -2.90 25.36 -8.11
C LEU A 511 -3.16 26.65 -7.31
N GLY A 512 -2.85 26.64 -6.01
CA GLY A 512 -2.88 27.81 -5.15
C GLY A 512 -1.59 28.66 -5.14
N THR A 513 -0.56 28.23 -5.85
CA THR A 513 0.77 28.87 -5.84
C THR A 513 0.78 30.13 -6.71
N TYR A 514 1.56 31.13 -6.29
CA TYR A 514 1.82 32.34 -7.07
C TYR A 514 3.13 32.20 -7.85
N TYR A 515 3.08 32.49 -9.14
CA TYR A 515 4.25 32.56 -10.00
C TYR A 515 4.63 34.01 -10.24
N THR A 516 5.89 34.33 -10.05
CA THR A 516 6.43 35.65 -10.40
C THR A 516 7.00 35.61 -11.80
N VAL A 517 6.56 36.53 -12.66
CA VAL A 517 7.09 36.71 -14.02
C VAL A 517 7.82 38.05 -14.09
N GLU A 518 9.01 38.02 -14.63
CA GLU A 518 9.85 39.21 -14.85
C GLU A 518 10.27 39.30 -16.31
N LEU A 519 10.07 40.48 -16.91
CA LEU A 519 10.54 40.84 -18.24
C LEU A 519 11.63 41.92 -18.06
N VAL A 520 12.88 41.52 -18.17
CA VAL A 520 14.04 42.42 -17.91
C VAL A 520 14.69 42.81 -19.22
N GLY A 521 14.74 44.07 -19.58
CA GLY A 521 15.39 44.56 -20.81
C GLY A 521 14.70 45.81 -21.35
N GLY A 522 15.24 46.34 -22.46
CA GLY A 522 14.71 47.56 -23.10
C GLY A 522 14.72 48.80 -22.20
N GLY A 523 15.64 48.85 -21.22
CA GLY A 523 15.78 49.96 -20.27
C GLY A 523 14.79 49.89 -19.10
N SER A 524 13.99 48.82 -18.94
CA SER A 524 13.02 48.67 -17.87
C SER A 524 12.88 47.22 -17.42
N THR A 525 12.33 47.00 -16.20
CA THR A 525 11.92 45.72 -15.69
C THR A 525 10.42 45.74 -15.42
N ALA A 526 9.66 44.88 -16.10
CA ALA A 526 8.26 44.63 -15.78
C ALA A 526 8.17 43.37 -14.93
N LYS A 527 7.50 43.46 -13.78
CA LYS A 527 7.37 42.35 -12.83
C LYS A 527 5.94 42.24 -12.34
N GLY A 528 5.42 41.04 -12.29
CA GLY A 528 4.10 40.76 -11.74
C GLY A 528 3.93 39.33 -11.28
N THR A 529 2.92 39.10 -10.44
CA THR A 529 2.56 37.77 -9.94
C THR A 529 1.24 37.30 -10.55
N VAL A 530 1.17 36.04 -10.87
CA VAL A 530 0.00 35.36 -11.43
C VAL A 530 -0.24 34.05 -10.70
N SER A 531 -1.49 33.56 -10.65
CA SER A 531 -1.80 32.30 -9.99
C SER A 531 -2.97 31.59 -10.66
N PRO A 532 -2.92 30.25 -10.81
CA PRO A 532 -4.06 29.48 -11.28
C PRO A 532 -5.33 29.72 -10.46
N SER A 533 -5.22 29.83 -9.13
CA SER A 533 -6.38 30.08 -8.24
C SER A 533 -7.06 31.41 -8.51
N VAL A 534 -6.32 32.47 -8.87
CA VAL A 534 -6.91 33.76 -9.23
C VAL A 534 -7.70 33.66 -10.52
N TYR A 535 -7.24 32.87 -11.50
CA TYR A 535 -8.06 32.59 -12.68
C TYR A 535 -9.34 31.84 -12.31
N MET A 536 -9.25 30.79 -11.48
CA MET A 536 -10.43 30.04 -11.02
C MET A 536 -11.44 30.99 -10.33
N LYS A 537 -10.98 31.91 -9.47
CA LYS A 537 -11.83 32.93 -8.83
C LYS A 537 -12.57 33.79 -9.87
N LYS A 538 -11.87 34.29 -10.88
CA LYS A 538 -12.48 35.06 -11.97
C LYS A 538 -13.46 34.24 -12.80
N ALA A 539 -13.08 33.01 -13.16
CA ALA A 539 -13.93 32.09 -13.92
C ALA A 539 -15.23 31.73 -13.17
N MET A 540 -15.18 31.62 -11.85
CA MET A 540 -16.36 31.39 -11.01
C MET A 540 -17.34 32.58 -11.05
N GLY A 541 -16.86 33.81 -11.23
CA GLY A 541 -17.71 35.03 -11.31
C GLY A 541 -18.43 35.16 -12.65
N VAL A 542 -17.75 34.83 -13.77
CA VAL A 542 -18.24 35.18 -15.12
C VAL A 542 -18.42 33.96 -16.05
N GLY A 543 -17.88 32.81 -15.69
CA GLY A 543 -17.91 31.59 -16.52
C GLY A 543 -19.30 30.95 -16.57
N GLY A 544 -19.54 30.15 -17.63
CA GLY A 544 -20.70 29.27 -17.72
C GLY A 544 -20.68 28.16 -16.67
N GLU A 545 -21.83 27.50 -16.45
CA GLU A 545 -22.06 26.54 -15.38
C GLU A 545 -21.01 25.39 -15.35
N ASN A 546 -20.67 24.84 -16.53
CA ASN A 546 -19.68 23.75 -16.61
C ASN A 546 -18.27 24.23 -16.25
N LEU A 547 -17.88 25.46 -16.59
CA LEU A 547 -16.60 26.03 -16.19
C LEU A 547 -16.53 26.28 -14.69
N LYS A 548 -17.62 26.74 -14.09
CA LYS A 548 -17.73 26.94 -12.63
C LYS A 548 -17.56 25.61 -11.90
N LYS A 549 -18.24 24.54 -12.37
CA LYS A 549 -18.09 23.17 -11.81
C LYS A 549 -16.66 22.67 -11.92
N LEU A 550 -16.00 22.86 -13.07
CA LEU A 550 -14.61 22.48 -13.26
C LEU A 550 -13.67 23.23 -12.29
N CYS A 551 -13.78 24.55 -12.19
CA CYS A 551 -12.95 25.34 -11.29
C CYS A 551 -13.17 24.97 -9.82
N ASN A 552 -14.40 24.69 -9.44
CA ASN A 552 -14.76 24.25 -8.10
C ASN A 552 -14.12 22.89 -7.77
N ALA A 553 -14.22 21.92 -8.68
CA ALA A 553 -13.60 20.61 -8.52
C ALA A 553 -12.07 20.67 -8.45
N MET A 554 -11.44 21.49 -9.27
CA MET A 554 -10.00 21.76 -9.22
C MET A 554 -9.57 22.36 -7.88
N TYR A 555 -10.35 23.27 -7.32
CA TYR A 555 -10.06 23.87 -6.03
C TYR A 555 -10.12 22.84 -4.89
N PHE A 556 -11.16 22.01 -4.85
CA PHE A 556 -11.27 20.95 -3.84
C PHE A 556 -10.15 19.92 -3.99
N TYR A 557 -9.82 19.52 -5.22
CA TYR A 557 -8.71 18.61 -5.46
C TYR A 557 -7.37 19.19 -4.98
N ASN A 558 -7.11 20.48 -5.23
CA ASN A 558 -5.93 21.17 -4.72
C ASN A 558 -5.86 21.13 -3.19
N ASN A 559 -6.95 21.46 -2.51
CA ASN A 559 -7.00 21.50 -1.05
C ASN A 559 -6.73 20.10 -0.44
N GLU A 560 -7.36 19.07 -0.95
CA GLU A 560 -7.16 17.69 -0.47
C GLU A 560 -5.73 17.20 -0.78
N ALA A 561 -5.15 17.60 -1.92
CA ALA A 561 -3.76 17.27 -2.26
C ALA A 561 -2.77 17.93 -1.27
N VAL A 562 -3.02 19.21 -0.89
CA VAL A 562 -2.20 19.93 0.11
C VAL A 562 -2.33 19.28 1.49
N ILE A 563 -3.53 18.93 1.91
CA ILE A 563 -3.78 18.24 3.20
C ILE A 563 -3.03 16.89 3.21
N TYR A 564 -3.19 16.08 2.17
CA TYR A 564 -2.55 14.79 2.05
C TYR A 564 -1.02 14.89 2.05
N SER A 565 -0.45 15.87 1.34
CA SER A 565 1.00 16.06 1.29
C SER A 565 1.61 16.43 2.65
N LYS A 566 0.84 17.07 3.54
CA LYS A 566 1.27 17.42 4.91
C LYS A 566 1.11 16.26 5.90
N SER A 567 0.33 15.23 5.56
CA SER A 567 0.10 14.05 6.39
C SER A 567 1.11 12.92 6.13
N LYS A 568 1.97 13.07 5.14
CA LYS A 568 3.09 12.17 4.77
C LYS A 568 4.41 12.69 5.31
#